data_b74be93ba2f93e857be7f61684967e48
#
_entry.id   b74be93ba2f93e857be7f61684967e48
#
_cell.length_a   1.000
_cell.length_b   1.000
_cell.length_c   1.000
_cell.angle_alpha   90.00
_cell.angle_beta   90.00
_cell.angle_gamma   90.00
#
_symmetry.space_group_name_H-M   'P 1'
#
loop_
_entity.id
_entity.type
_entity.pdbx_description
1 polymer ?
#
loop_
_entity_poly.entity_id
_entity_poly.type
_entity_poly.pdbx_seq_one_letter_code
_entity_poly.pdbx_strand_id
1 'polypeptide(L)'
;MKTIKYLVSLFLVLLLASCKSNNVNVTLLQLNDVYEISALEGGKVGGMARVETVYKQLLNENPNTYILMAGDFLNPSLLGTLKYQGQNIRGKQMIEVMNALPIKLATFGNHEFDLNEADLQKRLNESTFDWVSANTKRIKNDSISLFYKEQNNQITPLFETYILEVTQKNQKFKIGFLSLTIDDTKKNYVSYEDKFLSAKRVYKGLKSQSDLVLGFTHLKKATDGELLKQFPEIPLIMGGHEHTNTFLTQGASHITKADANAKSVYVHRIVYNTKIKKATINSTLVYLDSTIVQDAEILKIVNKWQAIQDAQIKGVIKNPEAVVYHAQVPLDGKDTPVRSVQTNLGQIIAQSMAAASKSSVDCAFVNGGSIRIDDELRGAITGIDIFRVLPFGGSVYELDIKGALLKEVLDYGQKAAGTGAYLQRFNAELVHESWIVNGKPINNQKVYHIALSDYLIKGFDIPMLVASNPQVLKVYKPLETDSIDVRVDIRKTVIAYLKSIK
;
A
#
# COMPACT_ATOMS: atom_id res chain seq x y z
N MET A 1 3.49 -71.85 23.50
CA MET A 1 4.38 -70.70 23.76
C MET A 1 5.27 -70.29 22.54
N LYS A 2 5.73 -71.17 21.68
CA LYS A 2 6.59 -70.82 20.51
C LYS A 2 5.82 -70.06 19.44
N THR A 3 4.58 -70.41 19.15
CA THR A 3 3.71 -69.72 18.12
C THR A 3 3.34 -68.30 18.47
N ILE A 4 3.16 -67.96 19.76
CA ILE A 4 2.87 -66.59 20.23
C ILE A 4 4.08 -65.65 20.04
N LYS A 5 5.32 -66.18 20.24
CA LYS A 5 6.54 -65.40 20.03
C LYS A 5 6.73 -64.96 18.58
N TYR A 6 6.37 -65.78 17.60
CA TYR A 6 6.46 -65.43 16.17
C TYR A 6 5.38 -64.45 15.75
N LEU A 7 4.17 -64.52 16.30
CA LEU A 7 3.11 -63.55 16.06
C LEU A 7 3.44 -62.14 16.62
N VAL A 8 4.04 -62.09 17.80
CA VAL A 8 4.47 -60.82 18.41
C VAL A 8 5.66 -60.20 17.63
N SER A 9 6.62 -61.05 17.16
CA SER A 9 7.72 -60.57 16.32
C SER A 9 7.25 -60.10 14.94
N LEU A 10 6.27 -60.73 14.33
CA LEU A 10 5.68 -60.31 13.06
C LEU A 10 4.89 -59.00 13.20
N PHE A 11 4.18 -58.82 14.32
CA PHE A 11 3.46 -57.57 14.62
C PHE A 11 4.41 -56.41 14.92
N LEU A 12 5.56 -56.66 15.56
CA LEU A 12 6.58 -55.62 15.79
C LEU A 12 7.31 -55.21 14.53
N VAL A 13 7.49 -56.07 13.56
CA VAL A 13 8.08 -55.77 12.25
C VAL A 13 7.12 -54.97 11.37
N LEU A 14 5.80 -55.21 11.47
CA LEU A 14 4.77 -54.44 10.77
C LEU A 14 4.62 -53.01 11.32
N LEU A 15 4.95 -52.75 12.58
CA LEU A 15 4.94 -51.39 13.17
C LEU A 15 6.13 -50.54 12.74
N LEU A 16 7.19 -51.15 12.17
CA LEU A 16 8.36 -50.43 11.69
C LEU A 16 8.27 -50.06 10.18
N ALA A 17 7.22 -50.45 9.49
CA ALA A 17 6.90 -49.95 8.15
C ALA A 17 6.24 -48.54 8.27
N SER A 18 6.91 -47.64 8.98
CA SER A 18 6.60 -46.20 8.85
C SER A 18 6.74 -45.83 7.38
N CYS A 19 5.61 -45.67 6.67
CA CYS A 19 5.59 -45.16 5.32
C CYS A 19 6.41 -43.87 5.33
N LYS A 20 7.62 -43.88 4.80
CA LYS A 20 8.40 -42.66 4.53
C LYS A 20 7.58 -41.82 3.58
N SER A 21 6.84 -40.86 4.12
CA SER A 21 6.17 -39.88 3.28
C SER A 21 7.23 -39.18 2.44
N ASN A 22 7.10 -39.27 1.13
CA ASN A 22 7.97 -38.54 0.18
C ASN A 22 7.51 -37.09 0.00
N ASN A 23 6.61 -36.61 0.85
CA ASN A 23 6.05 -35.28 0.76
C ASN A 23 6.75 -34.32 1.72
N VAL A 24 7.07 -33.13 1.22
CA VAL A 24 7.43 -31.94 1.99
C VAL A 24 6.26 -30.97 1.94
N ASN A 25 5.78 -30.58 3.09
CA ASN A 25 4.66 -29.64 3.22
C ASN A 25 5.21 -28.26 3.57
N VAL A 26 4.74 -27.24 2.86
CA VAL A 26 5.06 -25.84 3.09
C VAL A 26 3.78 -25.03 3.10
N THR A 27 3.66 -24.11 4.04
CA THR A 27 2.56 -23.15 4.09
C THR A 27 3.13 -21.74 3.89
N LEU A 28 2.61 -21.00 2.91
CA LEU A 28 2.96 -19.60 2.70
C LEU A 28 1.75 -18.73 3.04
N LEU A 29 1.93 -17.77 3.94
CA LEU A 29 0.95 -16.76 4.30
C LEU A 29 1.30 -15.47 3.53
N GLN A 30 0.50 -15.12 2.54
CA GLN A 30 0.71 -13.95 1.68
C GLN A 30 -0.05 -12.74 2.20
N LEU A 31 0.66 -11.62 2.33
CA LEU A 31 0.14 -10.27 2.51
C LEU A 31 0.62 -9.36 1.39
N ASN A 32 -0.08 -8.28 1.15
CA ASN A 32 0.28 -7.20 0.22
C ASN A 32 -0.44 -5.91 0.62
N ASP A 33 0.15 -4.75 0.24
CA ASP A 33 -0.50 -3.43 0.36
C ASP A 33 -0.99 -3.13 1.80
N VAL A 34 -0.11 -3.31 2.79
CA VAL A 34 -0.45 -3.09 4.20
C VAL A 34 0.10 -1.76 4.67
N TYR A 35 -0.70 -0.73 4.65
CA TYR A 35 -0.32 0.63 5.04
C TYR A 35 -0.55 0.92 6.53
N GLU A 36 -1.56 0.27 7.11
CA GLU A 36 -1.96 0.47 8.50
C GLU A 36 -1.63 -0.77 9.35
N ILE A 37 -0.94 -0.54 10.46
CA ILE A 37 -0.58 -1.62 11.40
C ILE A 37 -1.74 -2.04 12.30
N SER A 38 -2.68 -1.12 12.53
CA SER A 38 -3.86 -1.33 13.38
C SER A 38 -5.05 -1.86 12.60
N ALA A 39 -5.99 -2.48 13.31
CA ALA A 39 -7.27 -2.84 12.75
C ALA A 39 -8.09 -1.60 12.38
N LEU A 40 -8.84 -1.67 11.30
CA LEU A 40 -9.67 -0.62 10.72
C LEU A 40 -11.14 -0.76 11.13
N GLU A 41 -11.97 0.22 10.72
CA GLU A 41 -13.42 0.22 10.94
C GLU A 41 -13.80 0.02 12.43
N GLY A 42 -13.13 0.79 13.30
CA GLY A 42 -13.35 0.66 14.74
C GLY A 42 -12.85 -0.67 15.32
N GLY A 43 -11.80 -1.23 14.74
CA GLY A 43 -11.19 -2.47 15.20
C GLY A 43 -11.79 -3.76 14.62
N LYS A 44 -12.73 -3.65 13.66
CA LYS A 44 -13.49 -4.80 13.14
C LYS A 44 -12.76 -5.61 12.10
N VAL A 45 -11.91 -5.00 11.26
CA VAL A 45 -11.26 -5.67 10.14
C VAL A 45 -9.77 -5.37 10.08
N GLY A 46 -8.99 -6.31 9.55
CA GLY A 46 -7.55 -6.16 9.33
C GLY A 46 -6.73 -6.14 10.62
N GLY A 47 -5.52 -5.56 10.50
CA GLY A 47 -4.59 -5.37 11.61
C GLY A 47 -3.55 -6.48 11.75
N MET A 48 -2.28 -6.06 11.92
CA MET A 48 -1.12 -6.96 11.96
C MET A 48 -1.14 -7.92 13.16
N ALA A 49 -1.82 -7.56 14.25
CA ALA A 49 -1.98 -8.47 15.40
C ALA A 49 -2.87 -9.69 15.09
N ARG A 50 -3.82 -9.57 14.14
CA ARG A 50 -4.58 -10.75 13.66
C ARG A 50 -3.77 -11.61 12.71
N VAL A 51 -2.89 -11.01 11.92
CA VAL A 51 -1.94 -11.75 11.06
C VAL A 51 -1.12 -12.74 11.90
N GLU A 52 -0.59 -12.28 13.05
CA GLU A 52 0.18 -13.14 13.95
C GLU A 52 -0.66 -14.31 14.51
N THR A 53 -1.91 -14.05 14.87
CA THR A 53 -2.81 -15.10 15.34
C THR A 53 -3.02 -16.19 14.28
N VAL A 54 -3.30 -15.77 13.01
CA VAL A 54 -3.43 -16.73 11.90
C VAL A 54 -2.11 -17.44 11.63
N TYR A 55 -0.99 -16.74 11.67
CA TYR A 55 0.33 -17.34 11.50
C TYR A 55 0.59 -18.44 12.57
N LYS A 56 0.33 -18.15 13.86
CA LYS A 56 0.51 -19.12 14.94
C LYS A 56 -0.38 -20.35 14.76
N GLN A 57 -1.61 -20.18 14.30
CA GLN A 57 -2.49 -21.30 13.97
C GLN A 57 -1.90 -22.19 12.86
N LEU A 58 -1.45 -21.55 11.77
CA LEU A 58 -0.83 -22.25 10.64
C LEU A 58 0.51 -22.90 11.01
N LEU A 59 1.29 -22.28 11.88
CA LEU A 59 2.54 -22.85 12.40
C LEU A 59 2.30 -24.12 13.23
N ASN A 60 1.21 -24.15 14.01
CA ASN A 60 0.78 -25.36 14.73
C ASN A 60 0.32 -26.47 13.77
N GLU A 61 -0.28 -26.12 12.61
CA GLU A 61 -0.64 -27.10 11.57
C GLU A 61 0.62 -27.63 10.85
N ASN A 62 1.56 -26.72 10.54
CA ASN A 62 2.76 -27.04 9.78
C ASN A 62 3.94 -26.16 10.23
N PRO A 63 5.02 -26.74 10.80
CA PRO A 63 6.19 -25.96 11.23
C PRO A 63 6.94 -25.26 10.07
N ASN A 64 6.71 -25.69 8.81
CA ASN A 64 7.27 -25.04 7.63
C ASN A 64 6.31 -23.97 7.12
N THR A 65 5.90 -23.04 7.98
CA THR A 65 5.04 -21.90 7.66
C THR A 65 5.85 -20.62 7.59
N TYR A 66 5.64 -19.81 6.55
CA TYR A 66 6.39 -18.58 6.29
C TYR A 66 5.45 -17.47 5.88
N ILE A 67 5.70 -16.23 6.36
CA ILE A 67 4.96 -15.02 5.99
C ILE A 67 5.71 -14.29 4.89
N LEU A 68 5.00 -13.89 3.83
CA LEU A 68 5.53 -13.15 2.69
C LEU A 68 4.75 -11.85 2.51
N MET A 69 5.46 -10.72 2.27
CA MET A 69 4.89 -9.39 2.06
C MET A 69 5.16 -8.92 0.63
N ALA A 70 4.12 -8.89 -0.20
CA ALA A 70 4.21 -8.57 -1.62
C ALA A 70 4.12 -7.06 -1.91
N GLY A 71 4.93 -6.26 -1.20
CA GLY A 71 5.12 -4.83 -1.43
C GLY A 71 4.04 -3.90 -0.87
N ASP A 72 4.33 -2.59 -0.93
CA ASP A 72 3.50 -1.47 -0.49
C ASP A 72 3.09 -1.54 0.98
N PHE A 73 4.06 -1.31 1.85
CA PHE A 73 3.84 -1.33 3.30
C PHE A 73 4.58 -0.22 4.08
N LEU A 74 5.52 0.50 3.46
CA LEU A 74 6.21 1.60 4.14
C LEU A 74 5.48 2.92 4.03
N ASN A 75 4.73 3.12 2.95
CA ASN A 75 3.98 4.33 2.60
C ASN A 75 2.82 3.97 1.65
N PRO A 76 1.69 4.73 1.63
CA PRO A 76 1.34 5.81 2.54
C PRO A 76 0.77 5.32 3.87
N SER A 77 0.98 6.09 4.93
CA SER A 77 0.24 5.91 6.18
C SER A 77 0.18 7.22 6.95
N LEU A 78 -0.88 7.41 7.75
CA LEU A 78 -0.98 8.58 8.62
C LEU A 78 0.20 8.64 9.59
N LEU A 79 0.52 7.54 10.26
CA LEU A 79 1.69 7.42 11.14
C LEU A 79 3.00 7.80 10.43
N GLY A 80 3.17 7.38 9.19
CA GLY A 80 4.37 7.70 8.39
C GLY A 80 4.61 9.19 8.18
N THR A 81 3.58 10.03 8.23
CA THR A 81 3.68 11.49 8.08
C THR A 81 4.00 12.22 9.38
N LEU A 82 3.86 11.54 10.52
CA LEU A 82 4.06 12.11 11.84
C LEU A 82 5.53 12.06 12.27
N LYS A 83 5.83 12.70 13.42
CA LYS A 83 7.16 12.67 14.02
C LYS A 83 7.16 11.87 15.32
N TYR A 84 8.24 11.17 15.57
CA TYR A 84 8.53 10.50 16.81
C TYR A 84 9.97 10.83 17.25
N GLN A 85 10.14 11.33 18.47
CA GLN A 85 11.44 11.77 18.99
C GLN A 85 12.17 12.77 18.06
N GLY A 86 11.41 13.72 17.48
CA GLY A 86 11.94 14.74 16.57
C GLY A 86 12.21 14.29 15.15
N GLN A 87 12.13 12.98 14.82
CA GLN A 87 12.35 12.43 13.49
C GLN A 87 11.03 12.00 12.82
N ASN A 88 10.97 12.10 11.49
CA ASN A 88 9.85 11.57 10.74
C ASN A 88 9.79 10.04 10.88
N ILE A 89 8.59 9.50 11.06
CA ILE A 89 8.37 8.05 11.26
C ILE A 89 8.66 7.28 9.96
N ARG A 90 8.08 7.69 8.83
CA ARG A 90 8.41 7.17 7.49
C ARG A 90 8.55 5.65 7.41
N GLY A 91 7.49 4.91 7.82
CA GLY A 91 7.46 3.45 7.75
C GLY A 91 8.11 2.72 8.94
N LYS A 92 8.73 3.44 9.91
CA LYS A 92 9.39 2.82 11.07
C LYS A 92 8.43 1.95 11.89
N GLN A 93 7.18 2.39 12.06
CA GLN A 93 6.13 1.65 12.77
C GLN A 93 5.86 0.29 12.12
N MET A 94 5.86 0.24 10.78
CA MET A 94 5.61 -0.99 10.04
C MET A 94 6.80 -1.95 10.17
N ILE A 95 8.04 -1.45 10.02
CA ILE A 95 9.23 -2.27 10.20
C ILE A 95 9.29 -2.86 11.63
N GLU A 96 8.95 -2.08 12.67
CA GLU A 96 8.94 -2.59 14.05
C GLU A 96 7.93 -3.74 14.21
N VAL A 97 6.73 -3.59 13.65
CA VAL A 97 5.70 -4.67 13.67
C VAL A 97 6.15 -5.86 12.83
N MET A 98 6.66 -5.66 11.63
CA MET A 98 7.10 -6.74 10.74
C MET A 98 8.31 -7.50 11.28
N ASN A 99 9.19 -6.85 12.03
CA ASN A 99 10.31 -7.49 12.71
C ASN A 99 9.84 -8.34 13.90
N ALA A 100 8.74 -7.98 14.54
CA ALA A 100 8.13 -8.77 15.63
C ALA A 100 7.30 -9.94 15.08
N LEU A 101 6.70 -9.78 13.89
CA LEU A 101 6.17 -10.91 13.12
C LEU A 101 7.34 -11.61 12.40
N PRO A 102 7.33 -12.94 12.28
CA PRO A 102 8.40 -13.67 11.60
C PRO A 102 8.25 -13.58 10.07
N ILE A 103 8.21 -12.34 9.52
CA ILE A 103 8.23 -12.13 8.09
C ILE A 103 9.48 -12.78 7.51
N LYS A 104 9.33 -13.61 6.50
CA LYS A 104 10.45 -14.28 5.86
C LYS A 104 11.01 -13.50 4.70
N LEU A 105 10.13 -12.98 3.84
CA LEU A 105 10.52 -12.34 2.59
C LEU A 105 9.57 -11.19 2.27
N ALA A 106 10.12 -10.07 1.81
CA ALA A 106 9.37 -8.96 1.28
C ALA A 106 9.88 -8.58 -0.12
N THR A 107 8.99 -8.06 -0.97
CA THR A 107 9.39 -7.37 -2.19
C THR A 107 9.06 -5.89 -2.11
N PHE A 108 9.61 -5.08 -3.01
CA PHE A 108 9.18 -3.69 -3.17
C PHE A 108 7.83 -3.63 -3.91
N GLY A 109 6.95 -2.73 -3.48
CA GLY A 109 5.94 -2.15 -4.34
C GLY A 109 6.39 -0.78 -4.85
N ASN A 110 5.50 -0.02 -5.46
CA ASN A 110 5.81 1.33 -5.95
C ASN A 110 5.85 2.36 -4.82
N HIS A 111 5.11 2.16 -3.74
CA HIS A 111 5.00 3.10 -2.63
C HIS A 111 6.18 3.05 -1.63
N GLU A 112 7.02 2.02 -1.62
CA GLU A 112 8.30 2.06 -0.92
C GLU A 112 9.17 3.21 -1.46
N PHE A 113 9.08 3.50 -2.75
CA PHE A 113 9.84 4.56 -3.40
C PHE A 113 9.20 5.95 -3.29
N ASP A 114 8.06 6.11 -2.63
CA ASP A 114 7.56 7.41 -2.18
C ASP A 114 8.47 8.05 -1.12
N LEU A 115 9.16 7.22 -0.35
CA LEU A 115 10.17 7.68 0.59
C LEU A 115 11.35 8.32 -0.16
N ASN A 116 12.07 9.22 0.49
CA ASN A 116 13.38 9.62 0.01
C ASN A 116 14.40 8.50 0.25
N GLU A 117 15.52 8.56 -0.46
CA GLU A 117 16.57 7.51 -0.39
C GLU A 117 17.05 7.23 1.05
N ALA A 118 17.27 8.30 1.84
CA ALA A 118 17.76 8.16 3.21
C ALA A 118 16.79 7.48 4.15
N ASP A 119 15.49 7.78 4.02
CA ASP A 119 14.45 7.15 4.82
C ASP A 119 14.23 5.69 4.40
N LEU A 120 14.22 5.39 3.09
CA LEU A 120 14.16 4.00 2.61
C LEU A 120 15.37 3.19 3.12
N GLN A 121 16.59 3.73 3.00
CA GLN A 121 17.79 3.04 3.46
C GLN A 121 17.73 2.71 4.98
N LYS A 122 17.17 3.63 5.81
CA LYS A 122 16.95 3.35 7.24
C LYS A 122 16.01 2.17 7.43
N ARG A 123 14.91 2.11 6.68
CA ARG A 123 13.94 0.99 6.78
C ARG A 123 14.55 -0.33 6.34
N LEU A 124 15.35 -0.32 5.27
CA LEU A 124 16.10 -1.50 4.85
C LEU A 124 17.07 -1.98 5.94
N ASN A 125 17.84 -1.06 6.52
CA ASN A 125 18.80 -1.38 7.58
C ASN A 125 18.13 -1.89 8.87
N GLU A 126 16.95 -1.40 9.22
CA GLU A 126 16.18 -1.80 10.40
C GLU A 126 15.46 -3.14 10.22
N SER A 127 15.21 -3.59 8.98
CA SER A 127 14.46 -4.82 8.72
C SER A 127 15.27 -6.08 9.01
N THR A 128 14.66 -7.05 9.71
CA THR A 128 15.28 -8.35 10.02
C THR A 128 14.99 -9.43 8.97
N PHE A 129 14.02 -9.21 8.10
CA PHE A 129 13.61 -10.11 7.01
C PHE A 129 14.36 -9.84 5.73
N ASP A 130 14.31 -10.80 4.79
CA ASP A 130 14.95 -10.68 3.49
C ASP A 130 14.10 -9.86 2.51
N TRP A 131 14.78 -9.17 1.56
CA TRP A 131 14.15 -8.43 0.49
C TRP A 131 14.59 -8.98 -0.87
N VAL A 132 13.64 -8.99 -1.82
CA VAL A 132 13.91 -9.50 -3.18
C VAL A 132 13.25 -8.64 -4.24
N SER A 133 13.98 -8.28 -5.30
CA SER A 133 13.43 -7.72 -6.53
C SER A 133 14.44 -7.86 -7.68
N ALA A 134 14.03 -8.43 -8.81
CA ALA A 134 14.91 -8.64 -9.95
C ALA A 134 15.11 -7.38 -10.78
N ASN A 135 14.12 -6.48 -10.82
CA ASN A 135 14.10 -5.36 -11.76
C ASN A 135 14.31 -3.98 -11.13
N THR A 136 14.37 -3.86 -9.79
CA THR A 136 14.62 -2.57 -9.12
C THR A 136 16.09 -2.44 -8.74
N LYS A 137 16.70 -1.32 -9.12
CA LYS A 137 18.10 -1.02 -8.84
C LYS A 137 18.22 0.37 -8.22
N ARG A 138 19.27 0.59 -7.45
CA ARG A 138 19.61 1.87 -6.86
C ARG A 138 20.52 2.66 -7.83
N ILE A 139 20.26 3.95 -7.97
CA ILE A 139 21.12 4.90 -8.67
C ILE A 139 21.86 5.73 -7.61
N LYS A 140 23.17 5.81 -7.68
CA LYS A 140 24.00 6.74 -6.90
C LYS A 140 25.20 7.18 -7.71
N ASN A 141 25.39 8.50 -7.87
CA ASN A 141 26.49 9.08 -8.64
C ASN A 141 26.62 8.43 -10.04
N ASP A 142 25.52 8.34 -10.78
CA ASP A 142 25.40 7.73 -12.10
C ASP A 142 25.73 6.23 -12.17
N SER A 143 26.00 5.60 -11.03
CA SER A 143 26.21 4.15 -10.94
C SER A 143 24.94 3.44 -10.56
N ILE A 144 24.68 2.31 -11.23
CA ILE A 144 23.52 1.44 -10.95
C ILE A 144 24.01 0.21 -10.17
N SER A 145 23.35 -0.07 -9.03
CA SER A 145 23.68 -1.19 -8.15
C SER A 145 22.43 -1.79 -7.54
N LEU A 146 22.56 -2.91 -6.85
CA LEU A 146 21.47 -3.42 -6.00
C LEU A 146 21.27 -2.49 -4.81
N PHE A 147 20.01 -2.41 -4.32
CA PHE A 147 19.76 -1.92 -2.97
C PHE A 147 20.47 -2.84 -1.97
N TYR A 148 20.70 -2.36 -0.75
CA TYR A 148 21.44 -3.12 0.26
C TYR A 148 20.92 -2.84 1.66
N LYS A 149 21.28 -3.72 2.60
CA LYS A 149 21.20 -3.46 4.05
C LYS A 149 22.60 -3.15 4.56
N GLU A 150 22.68 -2.25 5.52
CA GLU A 150 23.87 -1.99 6.30
C GLU A 150 23.56 -2.26 7.78
N GLN A 151 24.09 -3.36 8.29
CA GLN A 151 23.87 -3.83 9.66
C GLN A 151 25.22 -4.23 10.26
N ASN A 152 25.52 -3.78 11.48
CA ASN A 152 26.76 -4.08 12.18
C ASN A 152 28.03 -3.78 11.34
N ASN A 153 28.03 -2.67 10.61
CA ASN A 153 29.07 -2.25 9.66
C ASN A 153 29.30 -3.24 8.48
N GLN A 154 28.36 -4.12 8.22
CA GLN A 154 28.38 -5.01 7.07
C GLN A 154 27.33 -4.60 6.06
N ILE A 155 27.75 -4.46 4.80
CA ILE A 155 26.86 -4.17 3.66
C ILE A 155 26.49 -5.50 3.00
N THR A 156 25.20 -5.76 2.90
CA THR A 156 24.65 -6.96 2.25
C THR A 156 23.68 -6.53 1.15
N PRO A 157 24.00 -6.79 -0.14
CA PRO A 157 23.07 -6.52 -1.23
C PRO A 157 21.76 -7.28 -1.07
N LEU A 158 20.65 -6.68 -1.50
CA LEU A 158 19.36 -7.36 -1.57
C LEU A 158 19.35 -8.40 -2.69
N PHE A 159 18.46 -9.36 -2.60
CA PHE A 159 18.39 -10.46 -3.56
C PHE A 159 17.68 -10.04 -4.87
N GLU A 160 18.18 -10.50 -6.00
CA GLU A 160 17.45 -10.44 -7.28
C GLU A 160 16.46 -11.63 -7.41
N THR A 161 16.83 -12.77 -6.84
CA THR A 161 15.99 -13.96 -6.71
C THR A 161 16.19 -14.55 -5.33
N TYR A 162 15.20 -15.25 -4.81
CA TYR A 162 15.29 -15.87 -3.50
C TYR A 162 14.97 -17.35 -3.58
N ILE A 163 15.70 -18.18 -2.85
CA ILE A 163 15.44 -19.62 -2.76
C ILE A 163 15.18 -19.98 -1.29
N LEU A 164 13.97 -20.43 -1.00
CA LEU A 164 13.58 -20.98 0.28
C LEU A 164 13.84 -22.49 0.26
N GLU A 165 14.82 -22.94 1.02
CA GLU A 165 15.09 -24.36 1.23
C GLU A 165 14.34 -24.85 2.47
N VAL A 166 13.51 -25.86 2.29
CA VAL A 166 12.74 -26.51 3.37
C VAL A 166 13.19 -27.96 3.49
N THR A 167 13.47 -28.39 4.71
CA THR A 167 13.83 -29.77 5.02
C THR A 167 12.79 -30.39 5.95
N GLN A 168 12.20 -31.51 5.52
CA GLN A 168 11.25 -32.28 6.33
C GLN A 168 11.60 -33.78 6.25
N LYS A 169 11.86 -34.42 7.39
CA LYS A 169 12.21 -35.85 7.48
C LYS A 169 13.32 -36.25 6.47
N ASN A 170 14.40 -35.46 6.40
CA ASN A 170 15.53 -35.64 5.47
C ASN A 170 15.19 -35.46 3.97
N GLN A 171 13.99 -35.03 3.63
CA GLN A 171 13.61 -34.62 2.30
C GLN A 171 13.83 -33.12 2.15
N LYS A 172 14.44 -32.68 1.04
CA LYS A 172 14.65 -31.28 0.74
C LYS A 172 13.70 -30.83 -0.36
N PHE A 173 13.23 -29.60 -0.23
CA PHE A 173 12.40 -28.93 -1.21
C PHE A 173 12.85 -27.47 -1.34
N LYS A 174 13.13 -27.03 -2.55
CA LYS A 174 13.58 -25.67 -2.86
C LYS A 174 12.53 -24.93 -3.65
N ILE A 175 12.02 -23.83 -3.08
CA ILE A 175 11.09 -22.92 -3.74
C ILE A 175 11.87 -21.69 -4.15
N GLY A 176 11.93 -21.40 -5.46
CA GLY A 176 12.49 -20.20 -6.02
C GLY A 176 11.42 -19.12 -6.18
N PHE A 177 11.74 -17.87 -5.82
CA PHE A 177 10.85 -16.71 -5.96
C PHE A 177 11.38 -15.80 -7.07
N LEU A 178 10.59 -15.66 -8.14
CA LEU A 178 10.77 -14.65 -9.18
C LEU A 178 10.03 -13.39 -8.75
N SER A 179 10.77 -12.36 -8.37
CA SER A 179 10.17 -11.13 -7.85
C SER A 179 10.33 -9.96 -8.81
N LEU A 180 9.23 -9.24 -9.04
CA LEU A 180 9.16 -8.08 -9.93
C LEU A 180 8.31 -6.98 -9.30
N THR A 181 8.77 -5.74 -9.48
CA THR A 181 8.09 -4.54 -9.00
C THR A 181 7.65 -3.65 -10.17
N ILE A 182 6.47 -3.05 -10.05
CA ILE A 182 5.96 -2.06 -11.02
C ILE A 182 6.82 -0.79 -11.00
N ASP A 183 6.91 -0.10 -12.14
CA ASP A 183 7.76 1.06 -12.35
C ASP A 183 6.98 2.40 -12.36
N ASP A 184 5.86 2.47 -11.65
CA ASP A 184 4.96 3.62 -11.64
C ASP A 184 5.52 4.82 -10.83
N THR A 185 6.35 4.60 -9.79
CA THR A 185 6.96 5.67 -8.99
C THR A 185 8.38 5.99 -9.46
N LYS A 186 8.55 7.13 -10.14
CA LYS A 186 9.85 7.58 -10.65
C LYS A 186 10.58 8.44 -9.61
N LYS A 187 11.78 8.04 -9.20
CA LYS A 187 12.69 8.80 -8.31
C LYS A 187 14.10 8.80 -8.89
N ASN A 188 14.86 9.85 -8.58
CA ASN A 188 16.22 9.99 -9.08
C ASN A 188 17.22 8.95 -8.54
N TYR A 189 16.88 8.27 -7.45
CA TYR A 189 17.71 7.22 -6.84
C TYR A 189 17.25 5.78 -7.21
N VAL A 190 16.21 5.63 -8.06
CA VAL A 190 15.69 4.31 -8.46
C VAL A 190 15.76 4.15 -9.97
N SER A 191 16.29 3.02 -10.42
CA SER A 191 16.22 2.53 -11.81
C SER A 191 15.40 1.26 -11.86
N TYR A 192 14.56 1.18 -12.88
CA TYR A 192 13.78 -0.02 -13.19
C TYR A 192 14.28 -0.63 -14.50
N GLU A 193 14.75 -1.87 -14.44
CA GLU A 193 14.92 -2.68 -15.64
C GLU A 193 13.54 -3.09 -16.17
N ASP A 194 13.42 -3.31 -17.48
CA ASP A 194 12.19 -3.91 -18.03
C ASP A 194 11.86 -5.22 -17.32
N LYS A 195 10.65 -5.32 -16.81
CA LYS A 195 10.22 -6.43 -15.96
C LYS A 195 10.29 -7.80 -16.63
N PHE A 196 9.97 -7.86 -17.93
CA PHE A 196 10.00 -9.11 -18.68
C PHE A 196 11.42 -9.50 -19.07
N LEU A 197 12.29 -8.54 -19.40
CA LEU A 197 13.70 -8.80 -19.63
C LEU A 197 14.40 -9.26 -18.36
N SER A 198 14.10 -8.62 -17.22
CA SER A 198 14.62 -9.04 -15.91
C SER A 198 14.16 -10.45 -15.55
N ALA A 199 12.87 -10.76 -15.75
CA ALA A 199 12.35 -12.10 -15.54
C ALA A 199 13.12 -13.14 -16.40
N LYS A 200 13.28 -12.89 -17.70
CA LYS A 200 14.03 -13.77 -18.61
C LYS A 200 15.49 -13.97 -18.16
N ARG A 201 16.13 -12.89 -17.71
CA ARG A 201 17.54 -12.90 -17.25
C ARG A 201 17.71 -13.84 -16.05
N VAL A 202 16.81 -13.76 -15.04
CA VAL A 202 16.99 -14.50 -13.79
C VAL A 202 16.30 -15.88 -13.76
N TYR A 203 15.24 -16.09 -14.53
CA TYR A 203 14.39 -17.28 -14.45
C TYR A 203 15.14 -18.59 -14.70
N LYS A 204 15.99 -18.65 -15.73
CA LYS A 204 16.73 -19.89 -16.08
C LYS A 204 17.62 -20.33 -14.93
N GLY A 205 18.36 -19.40 -14.32
CA GLY A 205 19.22 -19.69 -13.16
C GLY A 205 18.41 -20.12 -11.94
N LEU A 206 17.30 -19.40 -11.67
CA LEU A 206 16.41 -19.72 -10.56
C LEU A 206 15.79 -21.11 -10.70
N LYS A 207 15.27 -21.45 -11.90
CA LYS A 207 14.68 -22.75 -12.21
C LYS A 207 15.69 -23.90 -12.05
N SER A 208 16.95 -23.70 -12.46
CA SER A 208 17.97 -24.77 -12.34
C SER A 208 18.37 -25.07 -10.90
N GLN A 209 18.10 -24.14 -9.97
CA GLN A 209 18.46 -24.24 -8.55
C GLN A 209 17.27 -24.57 -7.63
N SER A 210 16.04 -24.63 -8.18
CA SER A 210 14.79 -24.82 -7.42
C SER A 210 14.00 -26.01 -7.96
N ASP A 211 13.22 -26.63 -7.11
CA ASP A 211 12.27 -27.69 -7.46
C ASP A 211 10.93 -27.09 -7.94
N LEU A 212 10.60 -25.88 -7.49
CA LEU A 212 9.40 -25.13 -7.84
C LEU A 212 9.77 -23.64 -7.96
N VAL A 213 9.29 -22.95 -8.99
CA VAL A 213 9.38 -21.50 -9.09
C VAL A 213 7.99 -20.89 -8.93
N LEU A 214 7.88 -19.89 -8.04
CA LEU A 214 6.69 -19.10 -7.82
C LEU A 214 6.96 -17.64 -8.22
N GLY A 215 5.93 -16.94 -8.71
CA GLY A 215 5.96 -15.49 -8.85
C GLY A 215 5.70 -14.83 -7.49
N PHE A 216 6.47 -13.79 -7.18
CA PHE A 216 6.30 -12.96 -6.00
C PHE A 216 6.40 -11.49 -6.41
N THR A 217 5.26 -10.90 -6.80
CA THR A 217 5.25 -9.69 -7.60
C THR A 217 4.49 -8.55 -6.93
N HIS A 218 4.86 -7.32 -7.33
CA HIS A 218 4.00 -6.17 -7.10
C HIS A 218 3.75 -5.49 -8.46
N LEU A 219 2.82 -6.05 -9.23
CA LEU A 219 2.49 -5.67 -10.61
C LEU A 219 0.98 -5.55 -10.78
N LYS A 220 0.54 -4.86 -11.83
CA LYS A 220 -0.87 -4.91 -12.25
C LYS A 220 -1.26 -6.34 -12.62
N LYS A 221 -2.47 -6.77 -12.25
CA LYS A 221 -2.97 -8.13 -12.55
C LYS A 221 -2.88 -8.52 -14.03
N ALA A 222 -3.06 -7.55 -14.94
CA ALA A 222 -2.88 -7.77 -16.36
C ALA A 222 -1.42 -8.12 -16.71
N THR A 223 -0.46 -7.44 -16.07
CA THR A 223 0.98 -7.70 -16.25
C THR A 223 1.39 -9.04 -15.65
N ASP A 224 0.83 -9.44 -14.51
CA ASP A 224 1.00 -10.79 -13.95
C ASP A 224 0.46 -11.85 -14.91
N GLY A 225 -0.67 -11.58 -15.57
CA GLY A 225 -1.21 -12.46 -16.63
C GLY A 225 -0.26 -12.59 -17.83
N GLU A 226 0.35 -11.49 -18.29
CA GLU A 226 1.35 -11.53 -19.35
C GLU A 226 2.63 -12.28 -18.92
N LEU A 227 3.02 -12.17 -17.65
CA LEU A 227 4.13 -12.94 -17.09
C LEU A 227 3.86 -14.45 -17.15
N LEU A 228 2.66 -14.89 -16.78
CA LEU A 228 2.28 -16.31 -16.87
C LEU A 228 2.22 -16.83 -18.32
N LYS A 229 1.88 -15.99 -19.30
CA LYS A 229 1.96 -16.38 -20.72
C LYS A 229 3.39 -16.67 -21.16
N GLN A 230 4.37 -15.90 -20.64
CA GLN A 230 5.79 -16.09 -20.96
C GLN A 230 6.43 -17.23 -20.14
N PHE A 231 5.93 -17.48 -18.93
CA PHE A 231 6.43 -18.50 -17.99
C PHE A 231 5.30 -19.41 -17.52
N PRO A 232 4.68 -20.22 -18.39
CA PRO A 232 3.51 -21.04 -18.05
C PRO A 232 3.80 -22.16 -17.05
N GLU A 233 5.05 -22.39 -16.71
CA GLU A 233 5.47 -23.36 -15.70
C GLU A 233 5.40 -22.81 -14.27
N ILE A 234 5.18 -21.50 -14.08
CA ILE A 234 4.94 -20.90 -12.78
C ILE A 234 3.48 -21.18 -12.38
N PRO A 235 3.23 -22.05 -11.39
CA PRO A 235 1.86 -22.45 -11.06
C PRO A 235 1.10 -21.40 -10.24
N LEU A 236 1.82 -20.48 -9.57
CA LEU A 236 1.24 -19.47 -8.71
C LEU A 236 2.05 -18.19 -8.75
N ILE A 237 1.37 -17.05 -8.92
CA ILE A 237 1.86 -15.72 -8.62
C ILE A 237 1.16 -15.21 -7.36
N MET A 238 1.94 -14.85 -6.36
CA MET A 238 1.53 -14.11 -5.15
C MET A 238 1.85 -12.64 -5.39
N GLY A 239 0.83 -11.83 -5.67
CA GLY A 239 1.01 -10.44 -6.09
C GLY A 239 0.43 -9.42 -5.10
N GLY A 240 0.70 -8.12 -5.36
CA GLY A 240 0.12 -6.94 -4.71
C GLY A 240 -0.43 -5.95 -5.74
N HIS A 241 -0.63 -4.69 -5.33
CA HIS A 241 -0.99 -3.51 -6.10
C HIS A 241 -2.50 -3.23 -6.23
N GLU A 242 -3.39 -4.21 -6.34
CA GLU A 242 -4.80 -3.95 -6.62
C GLU A 242 -5.70 -3.69 -5.41
N HIS A 243 -5.25 -3.76 -4.19
CA HIS A 243 -5.96 -3.49 -2.94
C HIS A 243 -7.26 -4.28 -2.70
N THR A 244 -7.76 -5.00 -3.68
CA THR A 244 -8.92 -5.89 -3.59
C THR A 244 -8.52 -7.32 -3.88
N ASN A 245 -9.06 -8.26 -3.10
CA ASN A 245 -8.68 -9.65 -3.27
C ASN A 245 -8.99 -10.14 -4.70
N THR A 246 -8.08 -10.94 -5.19
CA THR A 246 -8.12 -11.47 -6.55
C THR A 246 -7.69 -12.92 -6.52
N PHE A 247 -8.46 -13.77 -7.19
CA PHE A 247 -8.09 -15.13 -7.56
C PHE A 247 -8.37 -15.33 -9.04
N LEU A 248 -7.32 -15.29 -9.86
CA LEU A 248 -7.43 -15.50 -11.30
C LEU A 248 -6.80 -16.81 -11.70
N THR A 249 -7.46 -17.55 -12.57
CA THR A 249 -6.93 -18.77 -13.18
C THR A 249 -6.54 -18.50 -14.62
N GLN A 250 -5.32 -18.88 -14.99
CA GLN A 250 -4.82 -18.80 -16.34
C GLN A 250 -4.12 -20.11 -16.71
N GLY A 251 -4.81 -20.96 -17.51
CA GLY A 251 -4.36 -22.32 -17.76
C GLY A 251 -4.34 -23.15 -16.47
N ALA A 252 -3.18 -23.70 -16.13
CA ALA A 252 -2.94 -24.42 -14.88
C ALA A 252 -2.39 -23.55 -13.77
N SER A 253 -2.22 -22.26 -13.99
CA SER A 253 -1.60 -21.30 -13.06
C SER A 253 -2.64 -20.39 -12.43
N HIS A 254 -2.31 -19.86 -11.25
CA HIS A 254 -3.16 -18.93 -10.51
C HIS A 254 -2.41 -17.63 -10.17
N ILE A 255 -3.16 -16.52 -10.08
CA ILE A 255 -2.70 -15.24 -9.54
C ILE A 255 -3.54 -14.95 -8.33
N THR A 256 -2.91 -14.67 -7.20
CA THR A 256 -3.56 -14.32 -5.94
C THR A 256 -3.08 -12.96 -5.47
N LYS A 257 -4.01 -12.12 -5.02
CA LYS A 257 -3.74 -10.85 -4.34
C LYS A 257 -4.73 -10.73 -3.18
N ALA A 258 -4.26 -10.38 -2.00
CA ALA A 258 -5.13 -10.17 -0.84
C ALA A 258 -5.73 -8.76 -0.86
N ASP A 259 -6.75 -8.51 -0.01
CA ASP A 259 -7.22 -7.15 0.23
C ASP A 259 -6.17 -6.34 0.98
N ALA A 260 -6.05 -5.06 0.64
CA ALA A 260 -5.14 -4.14 1.31
C ALA A 260 -5.38 -4.05 2.83
N ASN A 261 -4.37 -3.55 3.56
CA ASN A 261 -4.42 -3.33 5.01
C ASN A 261 -4.69 -4.60 5.82
N ALA A 262 -4.23 -5.74 5.31
CA ALA A 262 -4.47 -7.05 5.93
C ALA A 262 -5.95 -7.31 6.27
N LYS A 263 -6.89 -6.78 5.46
CA LYS A 263 -8.33 -7.12 5.60
C LYS A 263 -8.57 -8.58 5.27
N SER A 264 -7.75 -9.14 4.37
CA SER A 264 -7.65 -10.56 4.12
C SER A 264 -6.20 -10.97 3.88
N VAL A 265 -5.93 -12.27 3.93
CA VAL A 265 -4.64 -12.89 3.61
C VAL A 265 -4.87 -14.14 2.77
N TYR A 266 -3.91 -14.51 1.91
CA TYR A 266 -3.94 -15.83 1.27
C TYR A 266 -3.07 -16.82 2.01
N VAL A 267 -3.61 -18.02 2.20
CA VAL A 267 -2.90 -19.20 2.73
C VAL A 267 -2.69 -20.20 1.62
N HIS A 268 -1.43 -20.40 1.23
CA HIS A 268 -1.03 -21.38 0.22
C HIS A 268 -0.44 -22.61 0.87
N ARG A 269 -1.16 -23.73 0.82
CA ARG A 269 -0.66 -25.03 1.29
C ARG A 269 -0.06 -25.78 0.12
N ILE A 270 1.25 -25.98 0.17
CA ILE A 270 2.06 -26.60 -0.89
C ILE A 270 2.48 -27.99 -0.40
N VAL A 271 2.18 -29.02 -1.18
CA VAL A 271 2.63 -30.39 -0.95
C VAL A 271 3.54 -30.78 -2.12
N TYR A 272 4.83 -30.95 -1.85
CA TYR A 272 5.81 -31.38 -2.84
C TYR A 272 6.17 -32.83 -2.64
N ASN A 273 5.94 -33.66 -3.66
CA ASN A 273 6.34 -35.06 -3.66
C ASN A 273 7.72 -35.19 -4.29
N THR A 274 8.73 -35.51 -3.46
CA THR A 274 10.14 -35.56 -3.86
C THR A 274 10.45 -36.73 -4.81
N LYS A 275 9.63 -37.79 -4.81
CA LYS A 275 9.82 -38.96 -5.67
C LYS A 275 9.40 -38.68 -7.11
N ILE A 276 8.23 -38.05 -7.30
CA ILE A 276 7.70 -37.72 -8.64
C ILE A 276 8.01 -36.28 -9.04
N LYS A 277 8.68 -35.52 -8.18
CA LYS A 277 9.07 -34.12 -8.39
C LYS A 277 7.88 -33.21 -8.80
N LYS A 278 6.76 -33.34 -8.11
CA LYS A 278 5.54 -32.59 -8.41
C LYS A 278 5.01 -31.91 -7.18
N ALA A 279 4.65 -30.63 -7.33
CA ALA A 279 3.97 -29.85 -6.29
C ALA A 279 2.46 -29.80 -6.57
N THR A 280 1.68 -29.78 -5.49
CA THR A 280 0.26 -29.43 -5.50
C THR A 280 0.09 -28.20 -4.59
N ILE A 281 -0.65 -27.19 -5.02
CA ILE A 281 -0.87 -25.94 -4.31
C ILE A 281 -2.38 -25.77 -4.09
N ASN A 282 -2.76 -25.54 -2.84
CA ASN A 282 -4.11 -25.15 -2.48
C ASN A 282 -4.06 -23.74 -1.84
N SER A 283 -4.76 -22.80 -2.44
CA SER A 283 -4.79 -21.39 -2.03
C SER A 283 -6.15 -21.06 -1.45
N THR A 284 -6.19 -20.52 -0.24
CA THR A 284 -7.42 -20.16 0.49
C THR A 284 -7.32 -18.71 0.94
N LEU A 285 -8.34 -17.90 0.64
CA LEU A 285 -8.49 -16.55 1.20
C LEU A 285 -9.05 -16.64 2.62
N VAL A 286 -8.44 -15.91 3.54
CA VAL A 286 -8.88 -15.79 4.95
C VAL A 286 -9.13 -14.32 5.24
N TYR A 287 -10.34 -13.94 5.62
CA TYR A 287 -10.67 -12.60 6.08
C TYR A 287 -10.24 -12.41 7.53
N LEU A 288 -9.59 -11.28 7.81
CA LEU A 288 -9.14 -10.93 9.17
C LEU A 288 -10.18 -10.00 9.81
N ASP A 289 -11.21 -10.56 10.37
CA ASP A 289 -12.29 -9.84 11.03
C ASP A 289 -12.27 -9.98 12.57
N SER A 290 -13.29 -9.48 13.23
CA SER A 290 -13.41 -9.48 14.69
C SER A 290 -13.56 -10.87 15.33
N THR A 291 -13.77 -11.92 14.55
CA THR A 291 -13.80 -13.31 15.07
C THR A 291 -12.39 -13.83 15.37
N ILE A 292 -11.36 -13.21 14.77
CA ILE A 292 -9.96 -13.55 15.01
C ILE A 292 -9.43 -12.67 16.15
N VAL A 293 -9.03 -13.29 17.26
CA VAL A 293 -8.44 -12.58 18.39
C VAL A 293 -7.11 -11.95 17.99
N GLN A 294 -6.88 -10.71 18.38
CA GLN A 294 -5.61 -10.02 18.15
C GLN A 294 -4.52 -10.59 19.07
N ASP A 295 -3.35 -10.91 18.52
CA ASP A 295 -2.20 -11.35 19.31
C ASP A 295 -1.74 -10.26 20.27
N ALA A 296 -1.55 -10.61 21.55
CA ALA A 296 -1.29 -9.66 22.62
C ALA A 296 0.09 -8.97 22.48
N GLU A 297 1.11 -9.67 21.99
CA GLU A 297 2.46 -9.10 21.88
C GLU A 297 2.56 -8.11 20.72
N ILE A 298 2.00 -8.46 19.56
CA ILE A 298 1.94 -7.54 18.43
C ILE A 298 1.04 -6.35 18.75
N LEU A 299 -0.08 -6.58 19.44
CA LEU A 299 -0.99 -5.51 19.87
C LEU A 299 -0.31 -4.47 20.78
N LYS A 300 0.65 -4.86 21.62
CA LYS A 300 1.43 -3.91 22.43
C LYS A 300 2.21 -2.93 21.54
N ILE A 301 2.83 -3.42 20.47
CA ILE A 301 3.59 -2.58 19.52
C ILE A 301 2.62 -1.66 18.76
N VAL A 302 1.51 -2.21 18.28
CA VAL A 302 0.46 -1.45 17.60
C VAL A 302 -0.06 -0.32 18.50
N ASN A 303 -0.44 -0.63 19.75
CA ASN A 303 -0.97 0.35 20.71
C ASN A 303 0.04 1.44 21.06
N LYS A 304 1.33 1.12 21.15
CA LYS A 304 2.41 2.14 21.33
C LYS A 304 2.36 3.18 20.21
N TRP A 305 2.29 2.73 18.96
CA TRP A 305 2.26 3.62 17.81
C TRP A 305 0.94 4.37 17.67
N GLN A 306 -0.18 3.73 17.99
CA GLN A 306 -1.49 4.37 18.03
C GLN A 306 -1.54 5.49 19.08
N ALA A 307 -1.00 5.29 20.27
CA ALA A 307 -0.94 6.34 21.29
C ALA A 307 -0.16 7.58 20.81
N ILE A 308 0.92 7.38 20.01
CA ILE A 308 1.67 8.49 19.40
C ILE A 308 0.80 9.24 18.38
N GLN A 309 0.10 8.50 17.52
CA GLN A 309 -0.83 9.04 16.52
C GLN A 309 -1.94 9.86 17.21
N ASP A 310 -2.60 9.26 18.19
CA ASP A 310 -3.73 9.87 18.90
C ASP A 310 -3.33 11.16 19.61
N ALA A 311 -2.15 11.18 20.25
CA ALA A 311 -1.65 12.37 20.91
C ALA A 311 -1.47 13.54 19.93
N GLN A 312 -0.99 13.27 18.72
CA GLN A 312 -0.79 14.29 17.69
C GLN A 312 -2.12 14.73 17.04
N ILE A 313 -3.04 13.79 16.76
CA ILE A 313 -4.35 14.13 16.20
C ILE A 313 -5.19 14.92 17.20
N LYS A 314 -5.18 14.55 18.49
CA LYS A 314 -5.90 15.28 19.55
C LYS A 314 -5.44 16.73 19.70
N GLY A 315 -4.23 17.04 19.31
CA GLY A 315 -3.73 18.42 19.19
C GLY A 315 -4.45 19.25 18.11
N VAL A 316 -5.07 18.58 17.12
CA VAL A 316 -5.77 19.22 15.99
C VAL A 316 -7.30 19.16 16.15
N ILE A 317 -7.84 18.00 16.55
CA ILE A 317 -9.30 17.78 16.77
C ILE A 317 -9.56 17.08 18.10
N LYS A 318 -10.62 17.51 18.81
CA LYS A 318 -10.91 17.03 20.18
C LYS A 318 -11.34 15.55 20.23
N ASN A 319 -12.19 15.11 19.29
CA ASN A 319 -12.81 13.78 19.28
C ASN A 319 -12.55 13.08 17.93
N PRO A 320 -11.34 12.57 17.70
CA PRO A 320 -10.97 11.99 16.40
C PRO A 320 -11.76 10.71 16.03
N GLU A 321 -12.17 9.93 17.03
CA GLU A 321 -12.96 8.70 16.85
C GLU A 321 -14.46 8.97 16.58
N ALA A 322 -14.91 10.21 16.74
CA ALA A 322 -16.32 10.52 16.53
C ALA A 322 -16.71 10.34 15.06
N VAL A 323 -17.84 9.66 14.81
CA VAL A 323 -18.42 9.54 13.49
C VAL A 323 -18.87 10.90 12.98
N VAL A 324 -18.31 11.34 11.87
CA VAL A 324 -18.58 12.63 11.23
C VAL A 324 -19.56 12.51 10.07
N TYR A 325 -19.63 11.33 9.42
CA TYR A 325 -20.51 11.07 8.29
C TYR A 325 -20.81 9.58 8.15
N HIS A 326 -21.96 9.26 7.53
CA HIS A 326 -22.30 7.90 7.12
C HIS A 326 -22.37 7.83 5.59
N ALA A 327 -21.36 7.23 4.96
CA ALA A 327 -21.30 7.09 3.53
C ALA A 327 -22.35 6.06 3.03
N GLN A 328 -23.33 6.52 2.28
CA GLN A 328 -24.35 5.65 1.64
C GLN A 328 -23.76 4.87 0.45
N VAL A 329 -22.80 5.48 -0.24
CA VAL A 329 -22.01 4.86 -1.29
C VAL A 329 -20.52 4.97 -0.91
N PRO A 330 -19.69 4.00 -1.29
CA PRO A 330 -18.27 4.08 -1.03
C PRO A 330 -17.65 5.37 -1.59
N LEU A 331 -16.82 6.04 -0.77
CA LEU A 331 -16.07 7.22 -1.20
C LEU A 331 -14.71 6.77 -1.74
N ASP A 332 -14.50 6.93 -3.03
CA ASP A 332 -13.32 6.42 -3.73
C ASP A 332 -12.10 7.33 -3.52
N GLY A 333 -11.14 6.83 -2.74
CA GLY A 333 -9.86 7.46 -2.46
C GLY A 333 -8.67 6.66 -2.99
N LYS A 334 -8.89 5.69 -3.88
CA LYS A 334 -7.82 4.88 -4.48
C LYS A 334 -6.86 5.74 -5.29
N ASP A 335 -5.58 5.40 -5.26
CA ASP A 335 -4.51 6.21 -5.86
C ASP A 335 -4.74 6.48 -7.35
N THR A 336 -4.98 5.46 -8.15
CA THR A 336 -5.21 5.61 -9.59
C THR A 336 -6.45 6.46 -9.93
N PRO A 337 -7.66 6.24 -9.37
CA PRO A 337 -8.83 7.08 -9.62
C PRO A 337 -8.63 8.54 -9.20
N VAL A 338 -8.13 8.82 -7.99
CA VAL A 338 -7.99 10.22 -7.52
C VAL A 338 -6.96 11.02 -8.34
N ARG A 339 -6.08 10.35 -9.06
CA ARG A 339 -5.08 10.97 -9.95
C ARG A 339 -5.47 10.99 -11.41
N SER A 340 -6.60 10.38 -11.80
CA SER A 340 -6.95 10.23 -13.22
C SER A 340 -8.34 10.69 -13.57
N VAL A 341 -9.30 10.58 -12.65
CA VAL A 341 -10.71 10.93 -12.87
C VAL A 341 -11.28 11.70 -11.67
N GLN A 342 -12.41 12.37 -11.87
CA GLN A 342 -13.15 13.01 -10.79
C GLN A 342 -13.77 11.91 -9.91
N THR A 343 -13.39 11.84 -8.62
CA THR A 343 -13.98 10.91 -7.65
C THR A 343 -14.97 11.61 -6.72
N ASN A 344 -15.89 10.86 -6.13
CA ASN A 344 -16.83 11.40 -5.15
C ASN A 344 -16.12 11.90 -3.88
N LEU A 345 -15.05 11.23 -3.42
CA LEU A 345 -14.24 11.70 -2.29
C LEU A 345 -13.51 13.01 -2.64
N GLY A 346 -12.88 13.08 -3.81
CA GLY A 346 -12.19 14.29 -4.27
C GLY A 346 -13.15 15.48 -4.43
N GLN A 347 -14.36 15.23 -4.94
CA GLN A 347 -15.41 16.24 -5.04
C GLN A 347 -15.84 16.75 -3.65
N ILE A 348 -16.06 15.86 -2.68
CA ILE A 348 -16.41 16.24 -1.30
C ILE A 348 -15.31 17.12 -0.68
N ILE A 349 -14.04 16.79 -0.87
CA ILE A 349 -12.93 17.59 -0.37
C ILE A 349 -12.95 18.99 -0.98
N ALA A 350 -13.03 19.10 -2.31
CA ALA A 350 -13.08 20.40 -2.99
C ALA A 350 -14.33 21.20 -2.59
N GLN A 351 -15.48 20.55 -2.46
CA GLN A 351 -16.74 21.17 -2.02
C GLN A 351 -16.67 21.67 -0.58
N SER A 352 -15.99 20.93 0.30
CA SER A 352 -15.78 21.33 1.69
C SER A 352 -14.95 22.63 1.80
N MET A 353 -13.94 22.77 0.93
CA MET A 353 -13.11 23.96 0.86
C MET A 353 -13.92 25.17 0.40
N ALA A 354 -14.77 24.98 -0.63
CA ALA A 354 -15.70 26.02 -1.08
C ALA A 354 -16.68 26.43 0.02
N ALA A 355 -17.23 25.46 0.76
CA ALA A 355 -18.18 25.72 1.85
C ALA A 355 -17.56 26.44 3.05
N ALA A 356 -16.25 26.26 3.29
CA ALA A 356 -15.52 26.93 4.37
C ALA A 356 -15.03 28.34 4.03
N SER A 357 -15.09 28.73 2.74
CA SER A 357 -14.65 30.06 2.28
C SER A 357 -15.46 31.17 2.91
N LYS A 358 -14.82 32.31 3.24
CA LYS A 358 -15.49 33.47 3.84
C LYS A 358 -16.48 34.17 2.90
N SER A 359 -16.24 34.02 1.60
CA SER A 359 -17.13 34.52 0.54
C SER A 359 -17.41 33.39 -0.46
N SER A 360 -18.49 33.55 -1.23
CA SER A 360 -18.82 32.55 -2.25
C SER A 360 -17.70 32.46 -3.28
N VAL A 361 -17.20 31.24 -3.53
CA VAL A 361 -16.19 30.98 -4.55
C VAL A 361 -16.83 30.48 -5.84
N ASP A 362 -16.23 30.84 -7.00
CA ASP A 362 -16.70 30.35 -8.31
C ASP A 362 -16.42 28.85 -8.47
N CYS A 363 -15.28 28.35 -7.97
CA CYS A 363 -14.93 26.94 -7.94
C CYS A 363 -13.85 26.64 -6.87
N ALA A 364 -13.63 25.35 -6.61
CA ALA A 364 -12.55 24.90 -5.73
C ALA A 364 -11.90 23.63 -6.29
N PHE A 365 -10.62 23.41 -5.92
CA PHE A 365 -9.91 22.21 -6.34
C PHE A 365 -8.76 21.83 -5.41
N VAL A 366 -8.47 20.54 -5.36
CA VAL A 366 -7.35 19.93 -4.65
C VAL A 366 -6.64 18.97 -5.58
N ASN A 367 -5.32 18.85 -5.49
CA ASN A 367 -4.57 17.89 -6.27
C ASN A 367 -4.79 16.43 -5.78
N GLY A 368 -4.87 15.49 -6.70
CA GLY A 368 -5.06 14.06 -6.40
C GLY A 368 -3.96 13.50 -5.51
N GLY A 369 -2.73 14.02 -5.64
CA GLY A 369 -1.59 13.63 -4.79
C GLY A 369 -1.73 13.98 -3.31
N SER A 370 -2.68 14.85 -2.93
CA SER A 370 -3.00 15.14 -1.52
C SER A 370 -3.87 14.06 -0.88
N ILE A 371 -4.59 13.26 -1.67
CA ILE A 371 -5.46 12.16 -1.20
C ILE A 371 -4.62 10.89 -1.13
N ARG A 372 -4.44 10.34 0.09
CA ARG A 372 -3.40 9.32 0.34
C ARG A 372 -3.91 8.06 1.04
N ILE A 373 -5.22 7.87 1.12
CA ILE A 373 -5.79 6.69 1.78
C ILE A 373 -5.58 5.40 0.96
N ASP A 374 -5.54 5.54 -0.36
CA ASP A 374 -5.43 4.45 -1.34
C ASP A 374 -6.41 3.30 -1.07
N ASP A 375 -7.62 3.64 -0.68
CA ASP A 375 -8.72 2.74 -0.35
C ASP A 375 -10.05 3.48 -0.51
N GLU A 376 -11.16 2.81 -0.26
CA GLU A 376 -12.49 3.41 -0.18
C GLU A 376 -12.93 3.60 1.27
N LEU A 377 -13.56 4.71 1.59
CA LEU A 377 -14.26 4.88 2.86
C LEU A 377 -15.70 4.41 2.74
N ARG A 378 -16.12 3.56 3.68
CA ARG A 378 -17.46 2.94 3.70
C ARG A 378 -18.16 3.10 5.04
N GLY A 379 -19.47 3.20 5.04
CA GLY A 379 -20.28 3.23 6.26
C GLY A 379 -19.93 4.41 7.18
N ALA A 380 -19.68 4.15 8.46
CA ALA A 380 -19.37 5.18 9.46
C ALA A 380 -17.96 5.73 9.27
N ILE A 381 -17.84 7.00 8.90
CA ILE A 381 -16.58 7.71 8.69
C ILE A 381 -16.28 8.56 9.91
N THR A 382 -15.08 8.43 10.46
CA THR A 382 -14.60 9.14 11.65
C THR A 382 -13.66 10.29 11.29
N GLY A 383 -13.31 11.12 12.29
CA GLY A 383 -12.29 12.15 12.12
C GLY A 383 -10.92 11.56 11.73
N ILE A 384 -10.55 10.39 12.29
CA ILE A 384 -9.28 9.71 11.94
C ILE A 384 -9.24 9.32 10.47
N ASP A 385 -10.36 8.86 9.90
CA ASP A 385 -10.40 8.51 8.48
C ASP A 385 -10.08 9.72 7.60
N ILE A 386 -10.55 10.91 7.96
CA ILE A 386 -10.21 12.14 7.22
C ILE A 386 -8.72 12.49 7.37
N PHE A 387 -8.11 12.21 8.52
CA PHE A 387 -6.64 12.36 8.68
C PHE A 387 -5.86 11.34 7.85
N ARG A 388 -6.37 10.14 7.65
CA ARG A 388 -5.79 9.13 6.75
C ARG A 388 -5.93 9.54 5.28
N VAL A 389 -7.07 10.15 4.91
CA VAL A 389 -7.30 10.69 3.56
C VAL A 389 -6.32 11.82 3.24
N LEU A 390 -6.13 12.77 4.17
CA LEU A 390 -5.33 13.99 3.99
C LEU A 390 -4.20 14.05 5.04
N PRO A 391 -3.23 13.13 5.02
CA PRO A 391 -2.26 13.00 6.12
C PRO A 391 -1.31 14.20 6.24
N PHE A 392 -1.11 14.96 5.17
CA PHE A 392 -0.23 16.13 5.16
C PHE A 392 -0.88 17.38 5.79
N GLY A 393 -2.22 17.44 5.86
CA GLY A 393 -2.93 18.62 6.33
C GLY A 393 -2.73 19.81 5.40
N GLY A 394 -2.40 20.96 5.94
CA GLY A 394 -2.28 22.24 5.24
C GLY A 394 -3.53 23.08 5.35
N SER A 395 -3.45 24.34 4.92
CA SER A 395 -4.54 25.32 5.02
C SER A 395 -5.33 25.43 3.71
N VAL A 396 -6.56 25.90 3.82
CA VAL A 396 -7.37 26.28 2.65
C VAL A 396 -7.17 27.76 2.40
N TYR A 397 -6.67 28.11 1.23
CA TYR A 397 -6.50 29.50 0.75
C TYR A 397 -7.61 29.85 -0.23
N GLU A 398 -7.94 31.15 -0.29
CA GLU A 398 -8.79 31.70 -1.34
C GLU A 398 -7.95 32.62 -2.22
N LEU A 399 -8.23 32.64 -3.53
CA LEU A 399 -7.50 33.47 -4.50
C LEU A 399 -8.46 34.20 -5.42
N ASP A 400 -8.12 35.46 -5.76
CA ASP A 400 -8.66 36.15 -6.92
C ASP A 400 -7.68 35.98 -8.09
N ILE A 401 -8.08 35.30 -9.14
CA ILE A 401 -7.25 35.05 -10.34
C ILE A 401 -7.96 35.42 -11.64
N LYS A 402 -7.18 35.75 -12.67
CA LYS A 402 -7.72 35.96 -14.02
C LYS A 402 -8.21 34.64 -14.60
N GLY A 403 -9.30 34.71 -15.38
CA GLY A 403 -9.86 33.54 -16.05
C GLY A 403 -8.89 32.85 -17.00
N ALA A 404 -7.98 33.60 -17.63
CA ALA A 404 -6.94 33.03 -18.47
C ALA A 404 -6.02 32.08 -17.65
N LEU A 405 -5.58 32.49 -16.45
CA LEU A 405 -4.78 31.63 -15.55
C LEU A 405 -5.61 30.45 -15.03
N LEU A 406 -6.88 30.68 -14.64
CA LEU A 406 -7.75 29.58 -14.20
C LEU A 406 -7.88 28.49 -15.26
N LYS A 407 -8.09 28.90 -16.53
CA LYS A 407 -8.15 27.95 -17.65
C LYS A 407 -6.85 27.18 -17.81
N GLU A 408 -5.70 27.86 -17.77
CA GLU A 408 -4.38 27.23 -17.87
C GLU A 408 -4.13 26.21 -16.74
N VAL A 409 -4.50 26.53 -15.50
CA VAL A 409 -4.40 25.67 -14.32
C VAL A 409 -5.27 24.41 -14.49
N LEU A 410 -6.53 24.59 -14.93
CA LEU A 410 -7.44 23.46 -15.14
C LEU A 410 -7.00 22.56 -16.31
N ASP A 411 -6.53 23.16 -17.42
CA ASP A 411 -5.96 22.43 -18.55
C ASP A 411 -4.73 21.60 -18.14
N TYR A 412 -3.84 22.22 -17.35
CA TYR A 412 -2.65 21.53 -16.84
C TYR A 412 -3.03 20.34 -15.95
N GLY A 413 -3.91 20.54 -14.97
CA GLY A 413 -4.39 19.49 -14.10
C GLY A 413 -5.07 18.34 -14.85
N GLN A 414 -5.84 18.65 -15.91
CA GLN A 414 -6.47 17.62 -16.75
C GLN A 414 -5.44 16.83 -17.56
N LYS A 415 -4.43 17.50 -18.13
CA LYS A 415 -3.33 16.84 -18.86
C LYS A 415 -2.42 16.00 -17.95
N ALA A 416 -2.38 16.34 -16.67
CA ALA A 416 -1.61 15.63 -15.66
C ALA A 416 -2.30 14.34 -15.14
N ALA A 417 -3.37 13.87 -15.80
CA ALA A 417 -4.03 12.61 -15.45
C ALA A 417 -3.01 11.45 -15.37
N GLY A 418 -3.12 10.65 -14.32
CA GLY A 418 -2.16 9.61 -13.95
C GLY A 418 -1.06 10.08 -12.99
N THR A 419 -1.05 11.37 -12.62
CA THR A 419 -0.08 11.94 -11.68
C THR A 419 -0.76 12.62 -10.48
N GLY A 420 0.02 12.96 -9.46
CA GLY A 420 -0.47 13.72 -8.30
C GLY A 420 -1.00 15.12 -8.63
N ALA A 421 -0.63 15.69 -9.77
CA ALA A 421 -1.05 17.02 -10.22
C ALA A 421 -2.46 17.06 -10.85
N TYR A 422 -3.09 15.90 -11.08
CA TYR A 422 -4.51 15.88 -11.49
C TYR A 422 -5.38 16.56 -10.46
N LEU A 423 -6.34 17.38 -10.90
CA LEU A 423 -7.18 18.17 -9.99
C LEU A 423 -8.55 17.53 -9.78
N GLN A 424 -8.87 17.26 -8.51
CA GLN A 424 -10.22 16.97 -8.02
C GLN A 424 -10.94 18.31 -7.80
N ARG A 425 -12.16 18.48 -8.30
CA ARG A 425 -12.79 19.79 -8.49
C ARG A 425 -14.21 19.86 -7.91
N PHE A 426 -14.63 21.08 -7.62
CA PHE A 426 -16.01 21.47 -7.35
C PHE A 426 -16.35 22.70 -8.19
N ASN A 427 -17.52 22.71 -8.84
CA ASN A 427 -18.01 23.76 -9.76
C ASN A 427 -17.08 24.07 -10.94
N ALA A 428 -16.26 23.11 -11.38
CA ALA A 428 -15.44 23.22 -12.58
C ALA A 428 -15.49 21.89 -13.36
N GLU A 429 -16.04 21.92 -14.56
CA GLU A 429 -16.26 20.74 -15.39
C GLU A 429 -15.72 20.98 -16.81
N LEU A 430 -15.15 19.94 -17.42
CA LEU A 430 -14.75 19.98 -18.83
C LEU A 430 -15.86 19.37 -19.69
N VAL A 431 -16.53 20.20 -20.48
CA VAL A 431 -17.64 19.80 -21.35
C VAL A 431 -17.27 20.17 -22.80
N HIS A 432 -17.21 19.19 -23.69
CA HIS A 432 -16.84 19.39 -25.12
C HIS A 432 -15.62 20.29 -25.28
N GLU A 433 -14.51 19.99 -24.60
CA GLU A 433 -13.24 20.74 -24.61
C GLU A 433 -13.30 22.17 -24.03
N SER A 434 -14.43 22.55 -23.44
CA SER A 434 -14.61 23.87 -22.82
C SER A 434 -14.81 23.73 -21.32
N TRP A 435 -14.08 24.52 -20.53
CA TRP A 435 -14.28 24.56 -19.08
C TRP A 435 -15.53 25.38 -18.74
N ILE A 436 -16.43 24.73 -18.00
CA ILE A 436 -17.61 25.35 -17.40
C ILE A 436 -17.31 25.56 -15.92
N VAL A 437 -17.32 26.78 -15.46
CA VAL A 437 -17.11 27.17 -14.06
C VAL A 437 -18.33 27.83 -13.51
N ASN A 438 -18.87 27.32 -12.40
CA ASN A 438 -20.11 27.80 -11.82
C ASN A 438 -21.25 27.91 -12.88
N GLY A 439 -21.39 26.86 -13.70
CA GLY A 439 -22.43 26.75 -14.75
C GLY A 439 -22.24 27.61 -15.99
N LYS A 440 -21.09 28.30 -16.14
CA LYS A 440 -20.80 29.18 -17.29
C LYS A 440 -19.43 28.91 -17.90
N PRO A 441 -19.27 29.06 -19.23
CA PRO A 441 -17.94 28.99 -19.84
C PRO A 441 -16.97 30.00 -19.23
N ILE A 442 -15.70 29.60 -19.09
CA ILE A 442 -14.66 30.50 -18.58
C ILE A 442 -14.51 31.71 -19.50
N ASN A 443 -14.54 32.90 -18.91
CA ASN A 443 -14.16 34.16 -19.57
C ASN A 443 -12.75 34.55 -19.13
N ASN A 444 -11.80 34.56 -20.04
CA ASN A 444 -10.39 34.86 -19.79
C ASN A 444 -10.14 36.21 -19.09
N GLN A 445 -11.01 37.20 -19.32
CA GLN A 445 -10.86 38.54 -18.74
C GLN A 445 -11.53 38.70 -17.37
N LYS A 446 -12.45 37.81 -17.01
CA LYS A 446 -13.13 37.84 -15.72
C LYS A 446 -12.15 37.46 -14.59
N VAL A 447 -12.35 38.04 -13.42
CA VAL A 447 -11.70 37.60 -12.18
C VAL A 447 -12.58 36.54 -11.55
N TYR A 448 -11.96 35.42 -11.17
CA TYR A 448 -12.60 34.32 -10.46
C TYR A 448 -12.07 34.25 -9.04
N HIS A 449 -12.99 34.10 -8.11
CA HIS A 449 -12.67 33.82 -6.71
C HIS A 449 -12.69 32.29 -6.49
N ILE A 450 -11.58 31.70 -6.10
CA ILE A 450 -11.41 30.24 -6.01
C ILE A 450 -10.89 29.83 -4.65
N ALA A 451 -11.17 28.56 -4.23
CA ALA A 451 -10.57 27.94 -3.05
C ALA A 451 -9.66 26.77 -3.44
N LEU A 452 -8.52 26.66 -2.76
CA LEU A 452 -7.53 25.61 -2.98
C LEU A 452 -6.68 25.32 -1.75
N SER A 453 -5.92 24.20 -1.75
CA SER A 453 -4.94 23.92 -0.70
C SER A 453 -3.73 24.86 -0.82
N ASP A 454 -3.16 25.26 0.33
CA ASP A 454 -1.93 26.08 0.39
C ASP A 454 -0.74 25.43 -0.33
N TYR A 455 -0.75 24.13 -0.52
CA TYR A 455 0.25 23.40 -1.27
C TYR A 455 0.29 23.79 -2.75
N LEU A 456 -0.86 23.95 -3.37
CA LEU A 456 -0.95 24.24 -4.81
C LEU A 456 -0.37 25.60 -5.20
N ILE A 457 -0.52 26.63 -4.34
CA ILE A 457 0.02 27.99 -4.64
C ILE A 457 1.56 28.05 -4.52
N LYS A 458 2.22 26.96 -4.10
CA LYS A 458 3.67 26.83 -4.07
C LYS A 458 4.28 26.46 -5.44
N GLY A 459 3.43 26.12 -6.42
CA GLY A 459 3.85 25.81 -7.79
C GLY A 459 4.50 24.43 -7.97
N PHE A 460 4.48 23.56 -6.96
CA PHE A 460 5.15 22.25 -7.06
C PHE A 460 4.46 21.31 -8.06
N ASP A 461 3.14 21.17 -7.95
CA ASP A 461 2.36 20.32 -8.86
C ASP A 461 1.89 21.09 -10.10
N ILE A 462 1.62 22.40 -9.97
CA ILE A 462 1.13 23.27 -11.04
C ILE A 462 2.04 24.52 -11.11
N PRO A 463 3.07 24.49 -11.97
CA PRO A 463 4.15 25.49 -11.95
C PRO A 463 3.70 26.95 -12.12
N MET A 464 2.65 27.21 -12.90
CA MET A 464 2.14 28.58 -13.11
C MET A 464 1.31 29.11 -11.93
N LEU A 465 0.86 28.25 -11.00
CA LEU A 465 0.04 28.63 -9.87
C LEU A 465 0.93 29.02 -8.68
N VAL A 466 1.48 30.21 -8.75
CA VAL A 466 2.33 30.82 -7.71
C VAL A 466 1.86 32.20 -7.37
N ALA A 467 2.05 32.64 -6.11
CA ALA A 467 1.59 33.95 -5.66
C ALA A 467 2.26 35.13 -6.40
N SER A 468 3.43 34.90 -7.01
CA SER A 468 4.14 35.90 -7.83
C SER A 468 3.64 36.02 -9.28
N ASN A 469 2.73 35.12 -9.71
CA ASN A 469 2.15 35.24 -11.07
C ASN A 469 1.29 36.50 -11.17
N PRO A 470 1.51 37.39 -12.17
CA PRO A 470 0.76 38.66 -12.31
C PRO A 470 -0.76 38.46 -12.46
N GLN A 471 -1.21 37.28 -12.85
CA GLN A 471 -2.63 36.96 -12.97
C GLN A 471 -3.26 36.46 -11.64
N VAL A 472 -2.47 36.24 -10.58
CA VAL A 472 -2.93 36.06 -9.19
C VAL A 472 -3.04 37.44 -8.57
N LEU A 473 -4.27 37.95 -8.49
CA LEU A 473 -4.52 39.35 -8.10
C LEU A 473 -4.50 39.50 -6.55
N LYS A 474 -4.97 38.46 -5.84
CA LYS A 474 -5.02 38.49 -4.38
C LYS A 474 -5.00 37.07 -3.80
N VAL A 475 -4.35 36.91 -2.66
CA VAL A 475 -4.28 35.67 -1.88
C VAL A 475 -4.85 35.96 -0.49
N TYR A 476 -5.87 35.22 -0.09
CA TYR A 476 -6.47 35.29 1.23
C TYR A 476 -6.07 34.03 2.02
N LYS A 477 -5.44 34.25 3.15
CA LYS A 477 -4.97 33.17 4.04
C LYS A 477 -5.78 33.19 5.34
N PRO A 478 -6.10 32.03 5.91
CA PRO A 478 -6.60 32.00 7.30
C PRO A 478 -5.50 32.49 8.26
N LEU A 479 -5.89 33.08 9.37
CA LEU A 479 -4.94 33.38 10.44
C LEU A 479 -4.61 32.09 11.20
N GLU A 480 -3.36 31.67 11.20
CA GLU A 480 -2.91 30.42 11.84
C GLU A 480 -3.22 30.37 13.35
N THR A 481 -3.31 31.53 13.99
CA THR A 481 -3.67 31.67 15.40
C THR A 481 -5.18 31.57 15.66
N ASP A 482 -6.02 31.64 14.63
CA ASP A 482 -7.47 31.51 14.75
C ASP A 482 -7.87 30.03 14.79
N SER A 483 -7.98 29.49 16.01
CA SER A 483 -8.38 28.09 16.22
C SER A 483 -9.82 27.77 15.81
N ILE A 484 -10.65 28.79 15.57
CA ILE A 484 -12.07 28.66 15.19
C ILE A 484 -12.21 28.56 13.66
N ASP A 485 -11.34 29.24 12.90
CA ASP A 485 -11.36 29.18 11.44
C ASP A 485 -10.95 27.79 10.96
N VAL A 486 -11.91 27.01 10.48
CA VAL A 486 -11.65 25.64 10.02
C VAL A 486 -10.69 25.58 8.82
N ARG A 487 -10.48 26.70 8.10
CA ARG A 487 -9.56 26.77 6.95
C ARG A 487 -8.08 26.68 7.35
N VAL A 488 -7.73 26.83 8.62
CA VAL A 488 -6.35 26.63 9.11
C VAL A 488 -5.87 25.17 8.92
N ASP A 489 -6.81 24.24 8.77
CA ASP A 489 -6.49 22.82 8.48
C ASP A 489 -7.58 22.23 7.59
N ILE A 490 -7.20 21.79 6.37
CA ILE A 490 -8.11 21.20 5.39
C ILE A 490 -8.92 20.03 5.97
N ARG A 491 -8.36 19.27 6.93
CA ARG A 491 -9.05 18.15 7.58
C ARG A 491 -10.18 18.65 8.48
N LYS A 492 -9.98 19.74 9.20
CA LYS A 492 -11.06 20.43 9.96
C LYS A 492 -12.16 20.89 9.02
N THR A 493 -11.78 21.43 7.86
CA THR A 493 -12.71 21.88 6.81
C THR A 493 -13.59 20.74 6.32
N VAL A 494 -12.99 19.60 5.96
CA VAL A 494 -13.72 18.41 5.52
C VAL A 494 -14.63 17.86 6.61
N ILE A 495 -14.13 17.74 7.85
CA ILE A 495 -14.90 17.26 9.00
C ILE A 495 -16.12 18.18 9.28
N ALA A 496 -15.94 19.49 9.23
CA ALA A 496 -17.03 20.44 9.44
C ALA A 496 -18.12 20.31 8.37
N TYR A 497 -17.69 20.21 7.10
CA TYR A 497 -18.60 20.04 5.98
C TYR A 497 -19.37 18.71 6.06
N LEU A 498 -18.69 17.58 6.30
CA LEU A 498 -19.33 16.28 6.44
C LEU A 498 -20.38 16.25 7.56
N LYS A 499 -20.11 16.91 8.67
CA LYS A 499 -21.07 17.07 9.78
C LYS A 499 -22.29 17.90 9.37
N SER A 500 -22.16 18.85 8.45
CA SER A 500 -23.26 19.72 8.01
C SER A 500 -24.21 19.05 7.04
N ILE A 501 -23.76 18.01 6.33
CA ILE A 501 -24.55 17.22 5.34
C ILE A 501 -24.97 15.84 5.87
N LYS A 502 -24.81 15.63 7.17
CA LYS A 502 -25.10 14.37 7.87
C LYS A 502 -26.60 14.03 7.91
#